data_b2a3c8b19d4e082e52f6e80517bab09e
#
_entry.id   b2a3c8b19d4e082e52f6e80517bab09e
#
_cell.length_a   1.000
_cell.length_b   1.000
_cell.length_c   1.000
_cell.angle_alpha   90.00
_cell.angle_beta   90.00
_cell.angle_gamma   90.00
#
_symmetry.space_group_name_H-M   'P 1'
#
loop_
_entity.id
_entity.type
_entity.pdbx_description
1 polymer ?
#
loop_
_entity_poly.entity_id
_entity_poly.type
_entity_poly.pdbx_seq_one_letter_code
_entity_poly.pdbx_strand_id
1 'polypeptide(L)'
;MSGCRSFIDELTEKLLIDYSGRLEDLTIIFPNRRAGLFFTKALAGKIKNPIWSPSIISFEDFVYSMMNRTPGDNLSLLIDLYDVFRKVTGFDESFDKFYFWGDMLLKDFNEIDKNLVKVKSLFTTIKNLKEIDVEFAFLSDSEMDALQRFWGNALNNKTKQKDSFIRFWSNLYPVYKSYQEVLKKEGKAYSGMIYRALCHEIKSGKQKWGKGKVIFAGFNALTPSEELIIKWFIESSKGDIFWDLDSYYFDNPGHEAGLFLRQYYKDKVFGKTFPARTPGHFKDVKKEIKAIASSQYSGQTKIAGNIIHSLIRDQGENETDNTVVVIPDESLLSQVLYSLPASLSKLNITMGYPLANSSFYSLIDMLLELQ
;
A
#
# COMPACT_ATOMS: atom_id res chain seq x y z
N MET A 1 34.78 -2.57 9.70
CA MET A 1 33.73 -1.55 9.75
C MET A 1 32.54 -2.13 10.50
N SER A 2 32.16 -1.61 11.65
CA SER A 2 30.92 -2.01 12.33
C SER A 2 29.77 -1.45 11.51
N GLY A 3 29.27 -2.26 10.57
CA GLY A 3 28.12 -1.88 9.75
C GLY A 3 26.92 -1.63 10.63
N CYS A 4 26.15 -0.59 10.34
CA CYS A 4 24.86 -0.34 10.94
C CYS A 4 24.02 -1.60 10.74
N ARG A 5 23.58 -2.24 11.81
CA ARG A 5 22.69 -3.42 11.72
C ARG A 5 21.33 -2.94 11.23
N SER A 6 20.81 -3.59 10.22
CA SER A 6 19.45 -3.30 9.76
C SER A 6 18.42 -3.89 10.73
N PHE A 7 17.22 -3.32 10.77
CA PHE A 7 16.09 -3.88 11.51
C PHE A 7 15.86 -5.37 11.17
N ILE A 8 16.00 -5.74 9.89
CA ILE A 8 15.84 -7.14 9.43
C ILE A 8 16.93 -8.04 10.04
N ASP A 9 18.17 -7.57 10.15
CA ASP A 9 19.25 -8.34 10.77
C ASP A 9 19.01 -8.56 12.27
N GLU A 10 18.57 -7.52 12.97
CA GLU A 10 18.22 -7.59 14.41
C GLU A 10 17.03 -8.51 14.65
N LEU A 11 15.99 -8.39 13.84
CA LEU A 11 14.83 -9.28 13.88
C LEU A 11 15.25 -10.74 13.66
N THR A 12 16.09 -10.98 12.65
CA THR A 12 16.58 -12.32 12.34
C THR A 12 17.33 -12.94 13.51
N GLU A 13 18.27 -12.19 14.11
CA GLU A 13 19.02 -12.67 15.29
C GLU A 13 18.09 -12.97 16.45
N LYS A 14 17.16 -12.09 16.72
CA LYS A 14 16.22 -12.27 17.82
C LYS A 14 15.34 -13.49 17.65
N LEU A 15 14.81 -13.70 16.44
CA LEU A 15 13.99 -14.87 16.16
C LEU A 15 14.78 -16.18 16.23
N LEU A 16 16.04 -16.18 15.79
CA LEU A 16 16.93 -17.35 15.91
C LEU A 16 17.21 -17.70 17.37
N ILE A 17 17.29 -16.70 18.26
CA ILE A 17 17.50 -16.92 19.71
C ILE A 17 16.20 -17.37 20.38
N ASP A 18 15.12 -16.61 20.20
CA ASP A 18 13.85 -16.81 20.92
C ASP A 18 13.11 -18.08 20.47
N TYR A 19 13.30 -18.50 19.21
CA TYR A 19 12.60 -19.65 18.61
C TYR A 19 13.58 -20.72 18.05
N SER A 20 14.73 -20.89 18.70
CA SER A 20 15.72 -21.90 18.30
C SER A 20 15.09 -23.30 18.16
N GLY A 21 15.23 -23.92 16.98
CA GLY A 21 14.70 -25.27 16.69
C GLY A 21 13.18 -25.36 16.49
N ARG A 22 12.46 -24.22 16.33
CA ARG A 22 11.00 -24.17 16.08
C ARG A 22 10.59 -23.04 15.15
N LEU A 23 11.48 -22.65 14.23
CA LEU A 23 11.18 -21.57 13.29
C LEU A 23 10.08 -21.95 12.29
N GLU A 24 9.94 -23.23 11.98
CA GLU A 24 8.86 -23.74 11.11
C GLU A 24 7.46 -23.52 11.66
N ASP A 25 7.31 -23.38 12.96
CA ASP A 25 6.02 -23.10 13.60
C ASP A 25 5.60 -21.63 13.48
N LEU A 26 6.49 -20.76 12.98
CA LEU A 26 6.23 -19.33 12.87
C LEU A 26 5.58 -18.96 11.54
N THR A 27 4.66 -18.01 11.62
CA THR A 27 4.22 -17.23 10.48
C THR A 27 4.71 -15.79 10.65
N ILE A 28 5.63 -15.36 9.79
CA ILE A 28 6.21 -14.01 9.84
C ILE A 28 5.55 -13.13 8.80
N ILE A 29 5.02 -12.02 9.23
CA ILE A 29 4.17 -11.12 8.42
C ILE A 29 4.86 -9.77 8.31
N PHE A 30 5.06 -9.35 7.08
CA PHE A 30 5.58 -8.03 6.71
C PHE A 30 4.52 -7.18 6.01
N PRO A 31 4.65 -5.84 6.01
CA PRO A 31 3.74 -4.96 5.27
C PRO A 31 3.69 -5.27 3.77
N ASN A 32 4.78 -5.76 3.20
CA ASN A 32 4.91 -6.09 1.78
C ASN A 32 5.79 -7.33 1.55
N ARG A 33 5.67 -7.93 0.37
CA ARG A 33 6.42 -9.15 -0.01
C ARG A 33 7.93 -8.94 -0.06
N ARG A 34 8.39 -7.70 -0.38
CA ARG A 34 9.81 -7.40 -0.52
C ARG A 34 10.56 -7.52 0.81
N ALA A 35 10.01 -6.99 1.89
CA ALA A 35 10.59 -7.13 3.22
C ALA A 35 10.79 -8.60 3.60
N GLY A 36 9.84 -9.47 3.23
CA GLY A 36 9.95 -10.92 3.38
C GLY A 36 11.13 -11.54 2.61
N LEU A 37 11.40 -11.06 1.39
CA LEU A 37 12.57 -11.53 0.61
C LEU A 37 13.90 -11.15 1.28
N PHE A 38 14.02 -9.91 1.77
CA PHE A 38 15.21 -9.49 2.51
C PHE A 38 15.39 -10.26 3.81
N PHE A 39 14.30 -10.51 4.53
CA PHE A 39 14.34 -11.35 5.72
C PHE A 39 14.78 -12.78 5.39
N THR A 40 14.27 -13.39 4.33
CA THR A 40 14.69 -14.72 3.88
C THR A 40 16.19 -14.75 3.55
N LYS A 41 16.71 -13.72 2.87
CA LYS A 41 18.14 -13.58 2.56
C LYS A 41 18.98 -13.47 3.85
N ALA A 42 18.56 -12.62 4.79
CA ALA A 42 19.23 -12.42 6.07
C ALA A 42 19.22 -13.70 6.91
N LEU A 43 18.09 -14.41 6.94
CA LEU A 43 17.94 -15.68 7.64
C LEU A 43 18.88 -16.74 7.06
N ALA A 44 18.88 -16.91 5.72
CA ALA A 44 19.75 -17.86 5.02
C ALA A 44 21.24 -17.58 5.29
N GLY A 45 21.65 -16.31 5.37
CA GLY A 45 23.03 -15.94 5.65
C GLY A 45 23.50 -16.27 7.09
N LYS A 46 22.57 -16.45 8.04
CA LYS A 46 22.88 -16.73 9.45
C LYS A 46 22.74 -18.20 9.83
N ILE A 47 22.09 -19.01 9.00
CA ILE A 47 21.85 -20.43 9.25
C ILE A 47 23.03 -21.25 8.72
N LYS A 48 23.57 -22.13 9.56
CA LYS A 48 24.68 -23.04 9.18
C LYS A 48 24.17 -24.42 8.76
N ASN A 49 23.08 -24.89 9.34
CA ASN A 49 22.49 -26.19 9.05
C ASN A 49 21.13 -26.03 8.38
N PRO A 50 20.71 -26.93 7.50
CA PRO A 50 19.37 -26.88 6.90
C PRO A 50 18.28 -26.88 7.97
N ILE A 51 17.30 -25.97 7.82
CA ILE A 51 16.11 -25.88 8.65
C ILE A 51 14.86 -25.79 7.79
N TRP A 52 13.72 -26.14 8.35
CA TRP A 52 12.44 -25.78 7.74
C TRP A 52 12.20 -24.29 7.90
N SER A 53 11.90 -23.62 6.79
CA SER A 53 11.65 -22.18 6.79
C SER A 53 10.33 -21.86 7.51
N PRO A 54 10.26 -20.77 8.28
CA PRO A 54 8.98 -20.21 8.70
C PRO A 54 8.14 -19.82 7.48
N SER A 55 6.82 -19.71 7.66
CA SER A 55 5.95 -19.12 6.65
C SER A 55 6.18 -17.60 6.62
N ILE A 56 6.64 -17.06 5.49
CA ILE A 56 6.95 -15.63 5.31
C ILE A 56 6.01 -15.07 4.27
N ILE A 57 5.11 -14.17 4.67
CA ILE A 57 4.05 -13.65 3.80
C ILE A 57 3.80 -12.16 4.04
N SER A 58 3.15 -11.50 3.07
CA SER A 58 2.66 -10.13 3.27
C SER A 58 1.40 -10.12 4.14
N PHE A 59 1.11 -8.97 4.76
CA PHE A 59 -0.11 -8.82 5.55
C PHE A 59 -1.38 -9.07 4.72
N GLU A 60 -1.38 -8.61 3.49
CA GLU A 60 -2.48 -8.81 2.56
C GLU A 60 -2.71 -10.29 2.24
N ASP A 61 -1.64 -11.03 1.88
CA ASP A 61 -1.71 -12.47 1.63
C ASP A 61 -2.16 -13.24 2.89
N PHE A 62 -1.75 -12.77 4.07
CA PHE A 62 -2.17 -13.32 5.34
C PHE A 62 -3.68 -13.18 5.56
N VAL A 63 -4.24 -11.98 5.36
CA VAL A 63 -5.67 -11.74 5.48
C VAL A 63 -6.47 -12.62 4.51
N TYR A 64 -6.01 -12.74 3.28
CA TYR A 64 -6.65 -13.60 2.27
C TYR A 64 -6.61 -15.08 2.67
N SER A 65 -5.48 -15.53 3.23
CA SER A 65 -5.33 -16.91 3.71
C SER A 65 -6.25 -17.21 4.91
N MET A 66 -6.41 -16.26 5.82
CA MET A 66 -7.32 -16.40 6.97
C MET A 66 -8.78 -16.54 6.55
N MET A 67 -9.19 -15.83 5.51
CA MET A 67 -10.55 -15.87 4.97
C MET A 67 -10.75 -16.92 3.87
N ASN A 68 -9.66 -17.62 3.48
CA ASN A 68 -9.64 -18.52 2.33
C ASN A 68 -10.29 -17.89 1.09
N ARG A 69 -9.96 -16.63 0.82
CA ARG A 69 -10.56 -15.81 -0.22
C ARG A 69 -9.58 -14.79 -0.76
N THR A 70 -9.51 -14.68 -2.07
CA THR A 70 -8.75 -13.65 -2.78
C THR A 70 -9.69 -12.63 -3.42
N PRO A 71 -9.24 -11.39 -3.64
CA PRO A 71 -10.03 -10.42 -4.37
C PRO A 71 -10.27 -10.86 -5.81
N GLY A 72 -11.40 -10.44 -6.35
CA GLY A 72 -11.73 -10.63 -7.76
C GLY A 72 -10.82 -9.76 -8.67
N ASP A 73 -10.80 -10.10 -9.95
CA ASP A 73 -10.17 -9.29 -10.97
C ASP A 73 -10.80 -7.88 -11.04
N ASN A 74 -9.96 -6.85 -11.19
CA ASN A 74 -10.41 -5.46 -11.13
C ASN A 74 -11.45 -5.12 -12.21
N LEU A 75 -11.25 -5.60 -13.44
CA LEU A 75 -12.19 -5.34 -14.53
C LEU A 75 -13.54 -6.02 -14.27
N SER A 76 -13.53 -7.26 -13.80
CA SER A 76 -14.75 -7.98 -13.40
C SER A 76 -15.50 -7.25 -12.29
N LEU A 77 -14.79 -6.77 -11.27
CA LEU A 77 -15.35 -5.99 -10.18
C LEU A 77 -15.96 -4.67 -10.67
N LEU A 78 -15.32 -4.01 -11.64
CA LEU A 78 -15.83 -2.77 -12.23
C LEU A 78 -17.09 -2.98 -13.07
N ILE A 79 -17.17 -4.08 -13.81
CA ILE A 79 -18.37 -4.44 -14.58
C ILE A 79 -19.54 -4.70 -13.62
N ASP A 80 -19.32 -5.47 -12.57
CA ASP A 80 -20.33 -5.74 -11.55
C ASP A 80 -20.78 -4.43 -10.86
N LEU A 81 -19.83 -3.51 -10.60
CA LEU A 81 -20.14 -2.19 -10.02
C LEU A 81 -20.98 -1.33 -10.99
N TYR A 82 -20.64 -1.34 -12.27
CA TYR A 82 -21.39 -0.62 -13.31
C TYR A 82 -22.83 -1.10 -13.41
N ASP A 83 -23.06 -2.40 -13.43
CA ASP A 83 -24.40 -2.96 -13.48
C ASP A 83 -25.24 -2.60 -12.25
N VAL A 84 -24.63 -2.63 -11.07
CA VAL A 84 -25.30 -2.20 -9.82
C VAL A 84 -25.57 -0.69 -9.87
N PHE A 85 -24.61 0.09 -10.30
CA PHE A 85 -24.73 1.55 -10.38
C PHE A 85 -25.88 1.94 -11.31
N ARG A 86 -25.97 1.36 -12.52
CA ARG A 86 -27.08 1.57 -13.45
C ARG A 86 -28.44 1.25 -12.84
N LYS A 87 -28.54 0.08 -12.20
CA LYS A 87 -29.80 -0.39 -11.58
C LYS A 87 -30.27 0.52 -10.44
N VAL A 88 -29.33 1.02 -9.62
CA VAL A 88 -29.69 1.83 -8.43
C VAL A 88 -29.95 3.29 -8.79
N THR A 89 -29.17 3.86 -9.72
CA THR A 89 -29.21 5.30 -10.02
C THR A 89 -30.06 5.65 -11.23
N GLY A 90 -30.36 4.68 -12.10
CA GLY A 90 -30.96 4.90 -13.41
C GLY A 90 -29.98 5.52 -14.41
N PHE A 91 -28.66 5.41 -14.16
CA PHE A 91 -27.63 5.91 -15.05
C PHE A 91 -27.62 5.14 -16.38
N ASP A 92 -27.66 5.84 -17.50
CA ASP A 92 -27.81 5.26 -18.84
C ASP A 92 -26.62 5.58 -19.78
N GLU A 93 -25.45 5.82 -19.22
CA GLU A 93 -24.24 6.01 -19.99
C GLU A 93 -23.51 4.68 -20.19
N SER A 94 -22.63 4.65 -21.19
CA SER A 94 -21.83 3.47 -21.53
C SER A 94 -20.73 3.17 -20.50
N PHE A 95 -20.22 1.93 -20.52
CA PHE A 95 -19.19 1.48 -19.57
C PHE A 95 -17.87 2.25 -19.70
N ASP A 96 -17.49 2.65 -20.90
CA ASP A 96 -16.28 3.45 -21.16
C ASP A 96 -16.30 4.80 -20.43
N LYS A 97 -17.45 5.47 -20.37
CA LYS A 97 -17.62 6.71 -19.59
C LYS A 97 -17.60 6.46 -18.08
N PHE A 98 -18.15 5.33 -17.65
CA PHE A 98 -18.16 4.95 -16.25
C PHE A 98 -16.80 4.48 -15.75
N TYR A 99 -15.96 3.90 -16.58
CA TYR A 99 -14.75 3.17 -16.22
C TYR A 99 -13.86 3.91 -15.22
N PHE A 100 -13.44 5.14 -15.56
CA PHE A 100 -12.54 5.91 -14.70
C PHE A 100 -13.18 6.29 -13.36
N TRP A 101 -14.43 6.69 -13.41
CA TRP A 101 -15.20 7.00 -12.24
C TRP A 101 -15.47 5.76 -11.38
N GLY A 102 -15.81 4.67 -12.00
CA GLY A 102 -16.03 3.39 -11.32
C GLY A 102 -14.78 2.87 -10.62
N ASP A 103 -13.60 3.04 -11.22
CA ASP A 103 -12.33 2.67 -10.62
C ASP A 103 -12.02 3.51 -9.37
N MET A 104 -12.28 4.82 -9.40
CA MET A 104 -12.18 5.69 -8.22
C MET A 104 -13.15 5.23 -7.13
N LEU A 105 -14.40 4.98 -7.48
CA LEU A 105 -15.42 4.54 -6.52
C LEU A 105 -15.10 3.19 -5.90
N LEU A 106 -14.55 2.26 -6.67
CA LEU A 106 -14.10 0.95 -6.16
C LEU A 106 -12.92 1.10 -5.19
N LYS A 107 -11.98 2.00 -5.48
CA LYS A 107 -10.88 2.36 -4.58
C LYS A 107 -11.40 2.96 -3.29
N ASP A 108 -12.35 3.89 -3.38
CA ASP A 108 -12.97 4.50 -2.20
C ASP A 108 -13.70 3.47 -1.33
N PHE A 109 -14.45 2.56 -1.93
CA PHE A 109 -15.10 1.48 -1.19
C PHE A 109 -14.08 0.56 -0.51
N ASN A 110 -12.96 0.30 -1.17
CA ASN A 110 -11.87 -0.47 -0.62
C ASN A 110 -11.27 0.21 0.62
N GLU A 111 -11.00 1.52 0.55
CA GLU A 111 -10.47 2.29 1.67
C GLU A 111 -11.49 2.44 2.81
N ILE A 112 -12.74 2.70 2.51
CA ILE A 112 -13.83 2.73 3.49
C ILE A 112 -13.88 1.44 4.30
N ASP A 113 -13.70 0.30 3.64
CA ASP A 113 -13.77 -1.02 4.27
C ASP A 113 -12.50 -1.34 5.05
N LYS A 114 -11.30 -1.05 4.53
CA LYS A 114 -10.02 -1.21 5.25
C LYS A 114 -9.96 -0.33 6.49
N ASN A 115 -10.52 0.87 6.42
CA ASN A 115 -10.58 1.79 7.55
C ASN A 115 -11.79 1.56 8.49
N LEU A 116 -12.60 0.52 8.27
CA LEU A 116 -13.76 0.16 9.08
C LEU A 116 -14.75 1.32 9.29
N VAL A 117 -14.84 2.23 8.34
CA VAL A 117 -15.67 3.43 8.43
C VAL A 117 -17.14 3.06 8.55
N LYS A 118 -17.92 3.84 9.33
CA LYS A 118 -19.37 3.71 9.42
C LYS A 118 -20.02 4.30 8.16
N VAL A 119 -20.17 3.46 7.15
CA VAL A 119 -20.51 3.85 5.77
C VAL A 119 -21.77 4.72 5.69
N LYS A 120 -22.84 4.35 6.41
CA LYS A 120 -24.08 5.12 6.42
C LYS A 120 -23.86 6.56 6.95
N SER A 121 -23.11 6.69 8.04
CA SER A 121 -22.80 8.01 8.63
C SER A 121 -21.94 8.84 7.68
N LEU A 122 -20.93 8.24 7.04
CA LEU A 122 -20.04 8.91 6.09
C LEU A 122 -20.86 9.55 4.96
N PHE A 123 -21.66 8.75 4.24
CA PHE A 123 -22.41 9.26 3.10
C PHE A 123 -23.52 10.23 3.49
N THR A 124 -24.11 10.09 4.69
CA THR A 124 -25.06 11.09 5.22
C THR A 124 -24.35 12.42 5.52
N THR A 125 -23.17 12.38 6.14
CA THR A 125 -22.39 13.60 6.45
C THR A 125 -21.94 14.30 5.18
N ILE A 126 -21.43 13.56 4.18
CA ILE A 126 -21.03 14.10 2.89
C ILE A 126 -22.21 14.77 2.19
N LYS A 127 -23.39 14.14 2.19
CA LYS A 127 -24.60 14.75 1.63
C LYS A 127 -24.90 16.09 2.30
N ASN A 128 -24.90 16.15 3.62
CA ASN A 128 -25.22 17.37 4.38
C ASN A 128 -24.17 18.47 4.16
N LEU A 129 -22.89 18.15 4.12
CA LEU A 129 -21.82 19.11 3.85
C LEU A 129 -21.93 19.71 2.45
N LYS A 130 -22.37 18.93 1.48
CA LYS A 130 -22.47 19.36 0.08
C LYS A 130 -23.75 20.14 -0.25
N GLU A 131 -24.71 20.17 0.66
CA GLU A 131 -25.81 21.11 0.61
C GLU A 131 -25.39 22.58 0.94
N ILE A 132 -24.19 22.76 1.54
CA ILE A 132 -23.77 24.04 2.15
C ILE A 132 -22.83 24.90 1.30
N ASP A 133 -22.14 24.42 0.34
CA ASP A 133 -21.30 25.08 -0.68
C ASP A 133 -20.08 24.19 -1.05
N VAL A 134 -19.89 23.95 -2.31
CA VAL A 134 -18.79 23.11 -2.77
C VAL A 134 -17.86 23.88 -3.67
N GLU A 135 -16.69 24.24 -3.16
CA GLU A 135 -15.50 24.43 -3.95
C GLU A 135 -14.81 23.06 -4.13
N PHE A 136 -14.64 22.58 -5.34
CA PHE A 136 -13.97 21.32 -5.68
C PHE A 136 -12.43 21.40 -5.54
N ALA A 137 -11.93 22.35 -4.77
CA ALA A 137 -10.51 22.65 -4.61
C ALA A 137 -9.66 21.50 -4.04
N PHE A 138 -10.27 20.41 -3.59
CA PHE A 138 -9.60 19.23 -3.04
C PHE A 138 -9.37 18.11 -4.07
N LEU A 139 -9.89 18.25 -5.28
CA LEU A 139 -9.69 17.27 -6.35
C LEU A 139 -8.46 17.63 -7.19
N SER A 140 -7.69 16.64 -7.58
CA SER A 140 -6.63 16.79 -8.58
C SER A 140 -7.23 17.11 -9.96
N ASP A 141 -6.44 17.69 -10.86
CA ASP A 141 -6.87 18.01 -12.20
C ASP A 141 -7.42 16.79 -12.96
N SER A 142 -6.80 15.62 -12.77
CA SER A 142 -7.25 14.37 -13.37
C SER A 142 -8.59 13.86 -12.84
N GLU A 143 -8.84 14.06 -11.55
CA GLU A 143 -10.12 13.71 -10.92
C GLU A 143 -11.22 14.68 -11.33
N MET A 144 -10.89 15.96 -11.47
CA MET A 144 -11.80 16.97 -12.00
C MET A 144 -12.18 16.68 -13.45
N ASP A 145 -11.22 16.34 -14.30
CA ASP A 145 -11.45 15.94 -15.69
C ASP A 145 -12.32 14.67 -15.80
N ALA A 146 -12.09 13.68 -14.94
CA ALA A 146 -12.91 12.48 -14.88
C ALA A 146 -14.35 12.78 -14.47
N LEU A 147 -14.53 13.64 -13.48
CA LEU A 147 -15.85 14.14 -13.07
C LEU A 147 -16.54 14.91 -14.21
N GLN A 148 -15.83 15.80 -14.90
CA GLN A 148 -16.38 16.58 -16.04
C GLN A 148 -16.79 15.69 -17.19
N ARG A 149 -16.00 14.69 -17.54
CA ARG A 149 -16.35 13.69 -18.59
C ARG A 149 -17.58 12.86 -18.22
N PHE A 150 -17.67 12.47 -16.95
CA PHE A 150 -18.79 11.69 -16.43
C PHE A 150 -20.11 12.48 -16.41
N TRP A 151 -20.04 13.76 -15.98
CA TRP A 151 -21.24 14.61 -15.84
C TRP A 151 -21.65 15.33 -17.11
N GLY A 152 -20.77 15.38 -18.15
CA GLY A 152 -21.03 15.96 -19.44
C GLY A 152 -21.70 17.34 -19.38
N ASN A 153 -22.72 17.57 -20.22
CA ASN A 153 -23.45 18.84 -20.30
C ASN A 153 -24.27 19.21 -19.05
N ALA A 154 -24.40 18.32 -18.07
CA ALA A 154 -25.09 18.64 -16.81
C ALA A 154 -24.34 19.70 -15.99
N LEU A 155 -23.03 19.89 -16.23
CA LEU A 155 -22.20 20.91 -15.57
C LEU A 155 -22.41 22.33 -16.12
N ASN A 156 -23.12 22.53 -17.22
CA ASN A 156 -23.30 23.84 -17.83
C ASN A 156 -24.40 24.71 -17.18
N ASN A 157 -25.14 24.19 -16.19
CA ASN A 157 -26.27 24.91 -15.55
C ASN A 157 -26.18 24.76 -14.02
N LYS A 158 -25.75 25.83 -13.31
CA LYS A 158 -25.44 25.84 -11.85
C LYS A 158 -26.52 25.20 -10.96
N THR A 159 -27.78 25.36 -11.26
CA THR A 159 -28.88 24.80 -10.44
C THR A 159 -29.12 23.33 -10.68
N LYS A 160 -29.04 22.88 -11.96
CA LYS A 160 -29.13 21.46 -12.32
C LYS A 160 -27.90 20.66 -11.89
N GLN A 161 -26.74 21.32 -11.84
CA GLN A 161 -25.50 20.76 -11.29
C GLN A 161 -25.64 20.35 -9.83
N LYS A 162 -26.17 21.25 -8.99
CA LYS A 162 -26.36 21.01 -7.56
C LYS A 162 -27.31 19.84 -7.31
N ASP A 163 -28.42 19.79 -8.02
CA ASP A 163 -29.42 18.72 -7.86
C ASP A 163 -28.91 17.35 -8.32
N SER A 164 -28.22 17.30 -9.47
CA SER A 164 -27.61 16.06 -9.98
C SER A 164 -26.51 15.55 -9.06
N PHE A 165 -25.71 16.46 -8.52
CA PHE A 165 -24.65 16.16 -7.58
C PHE A 165 -25.20 15.62 -6.24
N ILE A 166 -26.18 16.29 -5.64
CA ILE A 166 -26.84 15.82 -4.40
C ILE A 166 -27.51 14.47 -4.63
N ARG A 167 -28.17 14.28 -5.77
CA ARG A 167 -28.79 13.02 -6.15
C ARG A 167 -27.76 11.91 -6.26
N PHE A 168 -26.62 12.16 -6.89
CA PHE A 168 -25.50 11.22 -7.00
C PHE A 168 -25.02 10.76 -5.61
N TRP A 169 -24.63 11.70 -4.75
CA TRP A 169 -24.13 11.39 -3.40
C TRP A 169 -25.17 10.68 -2.53
N SER A 170 -26.45 10.98 -2.72
CA SER A 170 -27.53 10.29 -2.03
C SER A 170 -27.65 8.82 -2.42
N ASN A 171 -27.21 8.44 -3.63
CA ASN A 171 -27.26 7.11 -4.13
C ASN A 171 -26.01 6.26 -3.80
N LEU A 172 -24.92 6.86 -3.33
CA LEU A 172 -23.68 6.11 -3.08
C LEU A 172 -23.84 5.05 -2.00
N TYR A 173 -24.57 5.34 -0.93
CA TYR A 173 -24.84 4.32 0.09
C TYR A 173 -25.68 3.15 -0.42
N PRO A 174 -26.81 3.36 -1.12
CA PRO A 174 -27.53 2.29 -1.82
C PRO A 174 -26.65 1.50 -2.79
N VAL A 175 -25.83 2.18 -3.61
CA VAL A 175 -24.89 1.52 -4.54
C VAL A 175 -23.90 0.63 -3.78
N TYR A 176 -23.21 1.17 -2.77
CA TYR A 176 -22.29 0.40 -1.95
C TYR A 176 -22.94 -0.85 -1.36
N LYS A 177 -24.13 -0.71 -0.77
CA LYS A 177 -24.83 -1.81 -0.14
C LYS A 177 -25.27 -2.88 -1.16
N SER A 178 -25.89 -2.48 -2.26
CA SER A 178 -26.31 -3.38 -3.33
C SER A 178 -25.12 -4.08 -3.98
N TYR A 179 -24.00 -3.37 -4.17
CA TYR A 179 -22.77 -3.93 -4.71
C TYR A 179 -22.20 -5.03 -3.81
N GLN A 180 -22.11 -4.79 -2.50
CA GLN A 180 -21.69 -5.84 -1.57
C GLN A 180 -22.62 -7.05 -1.57
N GLU A 181 -23.92 -6.86 -1.72
CA GLU A 181 -24.90 -7.97 -1.80
C GLU A 181 -24.69 -8.81 -3.07
N VAL A 182 -24.47 -8.16 -4.22
CA VAL A 182 -24.17 -8.83 -5.49
C VAL A 182 -22.88 -9.64 -5.38
N LEU A 183 -21.78 -9.00 -4.95
CA LEU A 183 -20.50 -9.70 -4.80
C LEU A 183 -20.58 -10.89 -3.84
N LYS A 184 -21.32 -10.77 -2.74
CA LYS A 184 -21.55 -11.89 -1.81
C LYS A 184 -22.27 -13.05 -2.46
N LYS A 185 -23.31 -12.79 -3.26
CA LYS A 185 -24.06 -13.83 -3.98
C LYS A 185 -23.19 -14.55 -5.01
N GLU A 186 -22.32 -13.82 -5.67
CA GLU A 186 -21.41 -14.37 -6.69
C GLU A 186 -20.14 -14.99 -6.12
N GLY A 187 -19.96 -14.95 -4.81
CA GLY A 187 -18.72 -15.44 -4.19
C GLY A 187 -17.51 -14.55 -4.45
N LYS A 188 -17.69 -13.34 -4.97
CA LYS A 188 -16.64 -12.35 -5.24
C LYS A 188 -16.45 -11.37 -4.06
N ALA A 189 -15.27 -10.73 -3.98
CA ALA A 189 -15.00 -9.65 -3.06
C ALA A 189 -13.89 -8.75 -3.61
N TYR A 190 -13.84 -7.49 -3.22
CA TYR A 190 -12.64 -6.65 -3.29
C TYR A 190 -11.86 -6.74 -1.97
N SER A 191 -10.60 -6.31 -1.98
CA SER A 191 -9.68 -6.46 -0.84
C SER A 191 -10.28 -5.94 0.49
N GLY A 192 -10.72 -4.69 0.53
CA GLY A 192 -11.29 -4.08 1.75
C GLY A 192 -12.50 -4.83 2.31
N MET A 193 -13.34 -5.40 1.43
CA MET A 193 -14.47 -6.23 1.85
C MET A 193 -14.01 -7.48 2.60
N ILE A 194 -12.88 -8.09 2.18
CA ILE A 194 -12.29 -9.25 2.86
C ILE A 194 -11.75 -8.82 4.24
N TYR A 195 -11.03 -7.69 4.32
CA TYR A 195 -10.53 -7.13 5.58
C TYR A 195 -11.67 -6.85 6.57
N ARG A 196 -12.73 -6.18 6.12
CA ARG A 196 -13.91 -5.89 6.96
C ARG A 196 -14.60 -7.15 7.43
N ALA A 197 -14.71 -8.17 6.57
CA ALA A 197 -15.32 -9.45 6.92
C ALA A 197 -14.51 -10.17 8.00
N LEU A 198 -13.17 -10.23 7.87
CA LEU A 198 -12.28 -10.80 8.89
C LEU A 198 -12.43 -10.07 10.23
N CYS A 199 -12.43 -8.74 10.20
CA CYS A 199 -12.63 -7.94 11.42
C CYS A 199 -14.00 -8.20 12.08
N HIS A 200 -15.04 -8.43 11.28
CA HIS A 200 -16.35 -8.81 11.81
C HIS A 200 -16.34 -10.20 12.46
N GLU A 201 -15.68 -11.18 11.85
CA GLU A 201 -15.54 -12.53 12.42
C GLU A 201 -14.74 -12.52 13.72
N ILE A 202 -13.66 -11.72 13.80
CA ILE A 202 -12.88 -11.52 15.03
C ILE A 202 -13.77 -10.94 16.12
N LYS A 203 -14.49 -9.86 15.86
CA LYS A 203 -15.36 -9.20 16.84
C LYS A 203 -16.52 -10.10 17.32
N SER A 204 -17.01 -10.98 16.45
CA SER A 204 -18.08 -11.92 16.78
C SER A 204 -17.59 -13.22 17.43
N GLY A 205 -16.26 -13.36 17.66
CA GLY A 205 -15.65 -14.55 18.24
C GLY A 205 -15.69 -15.81 17.35
N LYS A 206 -16.01 -15.65 16.07
CA LYS A 206 -16.08 -16.76 15.10
C LYS A 206 -14.69 -17.17 14.60
N GLN A 207 -13.76 -16.20 14.54
CA GLN A 207 -12.42 -16.45 14.03
C GLN A 207 -11.59 -17.24 15.05
N LYS A 208 -10.83 -18.22 14.55
CA LYS A 208 -9.93 -19.05 15.33
C LYS A 208 -8.57 -19.18 14.63
N TRP A 209 -7.51 -19.24 15.41
CA TRP A 209 -6.17 -19.53 14.92
C TRP A 209 -5.64 -20.80 15.60
N GLY A 210 -5.43 -21.83 14.80
CA GLY A 210 -4.96 -23.14 15.28
C GLY A 210 -3.54 -23.50 14.84
N LYS A 211 -2.85 -22.59 14.10
CA LYS A 211 -1.47 -22.75 13.66
C LYS A 211 -0.50 -22.19 14.73
N GLY A 212 0.80 -22.27 14.46
CA GLY A 212 1.85 -21.72 15.32
C GLY A 212 1.74 -20.22 15.60
N LYS A 213 2.80 -19.63 16.08
CA LYS A 213 2.80 -18.21 16.49
C LYS A 213 2.97 -17.29 15.28
N VAL A 214 2.32 -16.13 15.34
CA VAL A 214 2.37 -15.09 14.30
C VAL A 214 3.30 -13.96 14.75
N ILE A 215 4.22 -13.57 13.89
CA ILE A 215 5.16 -12.47 14.13
C ILE A 215 4.89 -11.36 13.11
N PHE A 216 4.45 -10.21 13.57
CA PHE A 216 4.31 -9.02 12.76
C PHE A 216 5.60 -8.18 12.84
N ALA A 217 6.15 -7.71 11.73
CA ALA A 217 7.42 -7.01 11.74
C ALA A 217 7.49 -5.85 10.74
N GLY A 218 8.07 -4.72 11.17
CA GLY A 218 8.37 -3.57 10.32
C GLY A 218 7.14 -2.75 9.91
N PHE A 219 6.10 -2.74 10.73
CA PHE A 219 4.92 -1.89 10.53
C PHE A 219 5.14 -0.50 11.08
N ASN A 220 4.52 0.51 10.46
CA ASN A 220 4.51 1.89 10.95
C ASN A 220 3.07 2.41 11.02
N ALA A 221 2.51 2.91 9.91
CA ALA A 221 1.11 3.31 9.87
C ALA A 221 0.21 2.10 9.63
N LEU A 222 -0.77 1.89 10.50
CA LEU A 222 -1.74 0.80 10.39
C LEU A 222 -3.12 1.35 10.07
N THR A 223 -3.84 0.69 9.20
CA THR A 223 -5.29 0.92 9.06
C THR A 223 -6.03 0.37 10.27
N PRO A 224 -7.23 0.86 10.60
CA PRO A 224 -8.04 0.34 11.69
C PRO A 224 -8.33 -1.17 11.61
N SER A 225 -8.40 -1.72 10.41
CA SER A 225 -8.54 -3.18 10.24
C SER A 225 -7.28 -3.93 10.61
N GLU A 226 -6.11 -3.44 10.21
CA GLU A 226 -4.80 -4.00 10.56
C GLU A 226 -4.57 -3.94 12.07
N GLU A 227 -4.83 -2.78 12.69
CA GLU A 227 -4.75 -2.65 14.16
C GLU A 227 -5.61 -3.70 14.87
N LEU A 228 -6.85 -3.86 14.46
CA LEU A 228 -7.77 -4.81 15.09
C LEU A 228 -7.27 -6.25 14.94
N ILE A 229 -6.80 -6.64 13.77
CA ILE A 229 -6.28 -7.99 13.50
C ILE A 229 -5.03 -8.25 14.35
N ILE A 230 -4.06 -7.34 14.33
CA ILE A 230 -2.81 -7.50 15.09
C ILE A 230 -3.10 -7.54 16.60
N LYS A 231 -3.92 -6.64 17.12
CA LYS A 231 -4.31 -6.63 18.53
C LYS A 231 -4.95 -7.94 18.95
N TRP A 232 -5.82 -8.51 18.14
CA TRP A 232 -6.45 -9.81 18.42
C TRP A 232 -5.42 -10.93 18.58
N PHE A 233 -4.38 -10.96 17.74
CA PHE A 233 -3.29 -11.93 17.88
C PHE A 233 -2.48 -11.74 19.15
N ILE A 234 -2.16 -10.49 19.51
CA ILE A 234 -1.40 -10.16 20.71
C ILE A 234 -2.20 -10.52 21.97
N GLU A 235 -3.48 -10.10 22.05
CA GLU A 235 -4.35 -10.36 23.19
C GLU A 235 -4.64 -11.84 23.40
N SER A 236 -4.69 -12.61 22.33
CA SER A 236 -4.84 -14.07 22.41
C SER A 236 -3.53 -14.81 22.71
N SER A 237 -2.41 -14.11 22.93
CA SER A 237 -1.06 -14.66 23.11
C SER A 237 -0.57 -15.54 21.93
N LYS A 238 -1.15 -15.37 20.78
CA LYS A 238 -0.81 -16.11 19.54
C LYS A 238 0.05 -15.29 18.57
N GLY A 239 0.33 -14.05 18.88
CA GLY A 239 1.17 -13.17 18.06
C GLY A 239 2.01 -12.23 18.88
N ASP A 240 3.09 -11.77 18.25
CA ASP A 240 3.95 -10.67 18.71
C ASP A 240 4.16 -9.69 17.57
N ILE A 241 4.51 -8.44 17.92
CA ILE A 241 4.90 -7.43 16.94
C ILE A 241 6.28 -6.86 17.25
N PHE A 242 7.10 -6.72 16.22
CA PHE A 242 8.42 -6.11 16.29
C PHE A 242 8.40 -4.79 15.50
N TRP A 243 8.65 -3.70 16.21
CA TRP A 243 8.66 -2.35 15.68
C TRP A 243 10.05 -1.97 15.19
N ASP A 244 10.12 -1.39 14.01
CA ASP A 244 11.34 -0.72 13.54
C ASP A 244 11.40 0.67 14.15
N LEU A 245 12.26 0.83 15.16
CA LEU A 245 12.35 2.02 16.00
C LEU A 245 13.74 2.62 15.97
N ASP A 246 13.80 3.96 15.99
CA ASP A 246 15.01 4.70 16.29
C ASP A 246 14.70 5.92 17.15
N SER A 247 15.54 6.17 18.15
CA SER A 247 15.38 7.29 19.11
C SER A 247 15.39 8.65 18.42
N TYR A 248 16.04 8.77 17.27
CA TYR A 248 16.11 10.02 16.51
C TYR A 248 14.73 10.58 16.17
N TYR A 249 13.84 9.75 15.67
CA TYR A 249 12.49 10.17 15.30
C TYR A 249 11.42 9.79 16.35
N PHE A 250 11.66 8.76 17.15
CA PHE A 250 10.69 8.30 18.15
C PHE A 250 10.64 9.24 19.36
N ASP A 251 11.82 9.67 19.87
CA ASP A 251 11.91 10.55 21.04
C ASP A 251 11.62 12.03 20.71
N ASN A 252 11.58 12.38 19.41
CA ASN A 252 11.28 13.74 18.97
C ASN A 252 9.77 13.89 18.65
N PRO A 253 9.00 14.60 19.48
CA PRO A 253 7.55 14.75 19.25
C PRO A 253 7.16 15.43 17.94
N GLY A 254 8.03 16.31 17.42
CA GLY A 254 7.80 17.03 16.16
C GLY A 254 8.20 16.26 14.90
N HIS A 255 8.81 15.09 15.04
CA HIS A 255 9.25 14.32 13.87
C HIS A 255 8.13 13.40 13.35
N GLU A 256 7.70 13.60 12.10
CA GLU A 256 6.57 12.87 11.50
C GLU A 256 6.78 11.36 11.43
N ALA A 257 8.00 10.87 11.13
CA ALA A 257 8.29 9.45 11.03
C ALA A 257 7.95 8.65 12.30
N GLY A 258 7.99 9.30 13.48
CA GLY A 258 7.62 8.68 14.74
C GLY A 258 6.15 8.85 15.15
N LEU A 259 5.32 9.52 14.34
CA LEU A 259 3.95 9.91 14.73
C LEU A 259 3.10 8.73 15.15
N PHE A 260 2.94 7.74 14.28
CA PHE A 260 2.11 6.55 14.53
C PHE A 260 2.69 5.68 15.63
N LEU A 261 4.01 5.47 15.63
CA LEU A 261 4.69 4.66 16.65
C LEU A 261 4.51 5.25 18.05
N ARG A 262 4.56 6.59 18.21
CA ARG A 262 4.26 7.25 19.47
C ARG A 262 2.80 7.12 19.90
N GLN A 263 1.85 7.03 18.95
CA GLN A 263 0.45 6.74 19.22
C GLN A 263 0.28 5.31 19.73
N TYR A 264 0.90 4.34 19.04
CA TYR A 264 0.85 2.93 19.45
C TYR A 264 1.55 2.66 20.78
N TYR A 265 2.62 3.39 21.09
CA TYR A 265 3.28 3.32 22.39
C TYR A 265 2.34 3.65 23.56
N LYS A 266 1.38 4.56 23.35
CA LYS A 266 0.36 4.94 24.33
C LYS A 266 -0.84 3.98 24.35
N ASP A 267 -0.96 3.11 23.38
CA ASP A 267 -2.06 2.12 23.32
C ASP A 267 -1.88 1.02 24.37
N LYS A 268 -2.99 0.57 24.96
CA LYS A 268 -2.97 -0.42 26.04
C LYS A 268 -2.44 -1.80 25.63
N VAL A 269 -2.61 -2.18 24.38
CA VAL A 269 -2.17 -3.47 23.81
C VAL A 269 -0.78 -3.32 23.21
N PHE A 270 -0.63 -2.44 22.25
CA PHE A 270 0.64 -2.23 21.55
C PHE A 270 1.75 -1.71 22.46
N GLY A 271 1.45 -0.83 23.42
CA GLY A 271 2.46 -0.26 24.30
C GLY A 271 3.29 -1.31 25.07
N LYS A 272 2.70 -2.48 25.33
CA LYS A 272 3.38 -3.60 25.99
C LYS A 272 4.39 -4.33 25.09
N THR A 273 4.33 -4.11 23.78
CA THR A 273 5.20 -4.77 22.79
C THR A 273 6.43 -3.94 22.43
N PHE A 274 6.51 -2.71 22.89
CA PHE A 274 7.66 -1.85 22.65
C PHE A 274 8.86 -2.28 23.49
N PRO A 275 10.08 -2.18 22.96
CA PRO A 275 11.28 -2.49 23.72
C PRO A 275 11.49 -1.49 24.88
N ALA A 276 12.09 -1.96 25.96
CA ALA A 276 12.40 -1.10 27.11
C ALA A 276 13.36 0.06 26.79
N ARG A 277 14.18 -0.10 25.74
CA ARG A 277 15.11 0.92 25.25
C ARG A 277 15.01 1.02 23.74
N THR A 278 14.81 2.22 23.24
CA THR A 278 14.82 2.52 21.79
C THR A 278 16.26 2.58 21.27
N PRO A 279 16.59 1.87 20.17
CA PRO A 279 17.88 2.00 19.51
C PRO A 279 18.16 3.43 19.04
N GLY A 280 19.43 3.80 18.88
CA GLY A 280 19.85 5.13 18.42
C GLY A 280 20.78 5.09 17.20
N HIS A 281 20.66 4.09 16.35
CA HIS A 281 21.56 3.87 15.21
C HIS A 281 21.63 5.05 14.25
N PHE A 282 20.55 5.81 14.11
CA PHE A 282 20.50 6.93 13.20
C PHE A 282 21.44 8.09 13.59
N LYS A 283 21.68 8.26 14.90
CA LYS A 283 22.62 9.25 15.44
C LYS A 283 24.07 8.77 15.40
N ASP A 284 24.27 7.46 15.57
CA ASP A 284 25.58 6.88 15.77
C ASP A 284 26.38 6.69 14.47
N VAL A 285 25.69 6.66 13.33
CA VAL A 285 26.29 6.47 12.01
C VAL A 285 26.55 7.81 11.33
N LYS A 286 27.84 8.11 11.06
CA LYS A 286 28.22 9.27 10.25
C LYS A 286 27.69 9.12 8.83
N LYS A 287 26.92 10.11 8.37
CA LYS A 287 26.35 10.17 7.02
C LYS A 287 27.04 11.26 6.21
N GLU A 288 27.35 10.95 4.95
CA GLU A 288 27.76 11.94 3.97
C GLU A 288 26.56 12.27 3.09
N ILE A 289 26.10 13.52 3.13
CA ILE A 289 24.95 14.00 2.38
C ILE A 289 25.42 15.06 1.40
N LYS A 290 25.18 14.83 0.10
CA LYS A 290 25.49 15.78 -0.98
C LYS A 290 24.17 16.19 -1.65
N ALA A 291 23.89 17.48 -1.69
CA ALA A 291 22.80 18.07 -2.45
C ALA A 291 23.35 18.68 -3.74
N ILE A 292 22.81 18.24 -4.88
CA ILE A 292 23.24 18.70 -6.21
C ILE A 292 22.03 19.30 -6.92
N ALA A 293 22.09 20.59 -7.22
CA ALA A 293 21.03 21.27 -7.96
C ALA A 293 21.20 21.09 -9.47
N SER A 294 20.08 20.90 -10.17
CA SER A 294 20.00 20.88 -11.63
C SER A 294 18.77 21.63 -12.09
N SER A 295 18.89 22.40 -13.17
CA SER A 295 17.79 23.21 -13.71
C SER A 295 16.72 22.39 -14.44
N GLN A 296 17.02 21.15 -14.81
CA GLN A 296 16.13 20.28 -15.58
C GLN A 296 16.19 18.83 -15.09
N TYR A 297 15.09 18.11 -15.27
CA TYR A 297 15.00 16.69 -14.93
C TYR A 297 16.03 15.83 -15.68
N SER A 298 16.27 16.09 -16.97
CA SER A 298 17.31 15.40 -17.75
C SER A 298 18.72 15.60 -17.18
N GLY A 299 19.00 16.76 -16.59
CA GLY A 299 20.23 17.02 -15.86
C GLY A 299 20.35 16.18 -14.60
N GLN A 300 19.25 16.04 -13.83
CA GLN A 300 19.23 15.21 -12.62
C GLN A 300 19.50 13.74 -12.95
N THR A 301 18.88 13.21 -14.00
CA THR A 301 19.07 11.80 -14.40
C THR A 301 20.51 11.54 -14.85
N LYS A 302 21.13 12.46 -15.62
CA LYS A 302 22.55 12.37 -16.01
C LYS A 302 23.49 12.43 -14.82
N ILE A 303 23.21 13.29 -13.82
CA ILE A 303 24.01 13.38 -12.59
C ILE A 303 23.93 12.05 -11.83
N ALA A 304 22.74 11.44 -11.71
CA ALA A 304 22.59 10.13 -11.10
C ALA A 304 23.40 9.05 -11.82
N GLY A 305 23.37 9.02 -13.17
CA GLY A 305 24.17 8.10 -13.97
C GLY A 305 25.67 8.32 -13.78
N ASN A 306 26.14 9.57 -13.73
CA ASN A 306 27.54 9.88 -13.48
C ASN A 306 28.01 9.45 -12.09
N ILE A 307 27.17 9.61 -11.07
CA ILE A 307 27.48 9.15 -9.70
C ILE A 307 27.66 7.62 -9.70
N ILE A 308 26.76 6.88 -10.33
CA ILE A 308 26.85 5.42 -10.43
C ILE A 308 28.09 5.00 -11.21
N HIS A 309 28.39 5.69 -12.32
CA HIS A 309 29.60 5.43 -13.08
C HIS A 309 30.87 5.63 -12.24
N SER A 310 30.92 6.70 -11.44
CA SER A 310 32.05 6.96 -10.53
C SER A 310 32.15 5.90 -9.43
N LEU A 311 31.03 5.47 -8.86
CA LEU A 311 31.00 4.39 -7.84
C LEU A 311 31.59 3.07 -8.42
N ILE A 312 31.16 2.68 -9.62
CA ILE A 312 31.67 1.46 -10.28
C ILE A 312 33.16 1.58 -10.53
N ARG A 313 33.62 2.72 -11.05
CA ARG A 313 35.04 2.95 -11.36
C ARG A 313 35.92 2.93 -10.11
N ASP A 314 35.46 3.56 -9.03
CA ASP A 314 36.30 3.81 -7.85
C ASP A 314 36.23 2.66 -6.83
N GLN A 315 35.14 1.90 -6.77
CA GLN A 315 34.89 0.87 -5.75
C GLN A 315 34.61 -0.51 -6.34
N GLY A 316 34.42 -0.61 -7.65
CA GLY A 316 34.05 -1.85 -8.33
C GLY A 316 32.54 -2.12 -8.36
N GLU A 317 32.13 -3.02 -9.26
CA GLU A 317 30.70 -3.31 -9.51
C GLU A 317 29.98 -3.94 -8.30
N ASN A 318 30.70 -4.68 -7.46
CA ASN A 318 30.09 -5.34 -6.29
C ASN A 318 29.53 -4.36 -5.25
N GLU A 319 30.04 -3.13 -5.19
CA GLU A 319 29.52 -2.10 -4.28
C GLU A 319 28.16 -1.54 -4.75
N THR A 320 27.82 -1.74 -6.02
CA THR A 320 26.50 -1.33 -6.54
C THR A 320 25.35 -2.18 -6.00
N ASP A 321 25.61 -3.37 -5.49
CA ASP A 321 24.60 -4.23 -4.83
C ASP A 321 23.93 -3.55 -3.62
N ASN A 322 24.60 -2.57 -3.01
CA ASN A 322 24.10 -1.78 -1.88
C ASN A 322 23.63 -0.37 -2.28
N THR A 323 23.50 -0.10 -3.60
CA THR A 323 23.11 1.21 -4.11
C THR A 323 21.64 1.22 -4.52
N VAL A 324 20.92 2.26 -4.11
CA VAL A 324 19.52 2.48 -4.47
C VAL A 324 19.36 3.84 -5.12
N VAL A 325 18.71 3.87 -6.29
CA VAL A 325 18.26 5.10 -6.94
C VAL A 325 16.77 5.27 -6.67
N VAL A 326 16.41 6.31 -5.94
CA VAL A 326 15.02 6.65 -5.66
C VAL A 326 14.54 7.69 -6.66
N ILE A 327 13.46 7.40 -7.39
CA ILE A 327 12.87 8.27 -8.40
C ILE A 327 11.50 8.70 -7.90
N PRO A 328 11.32 9.95 -7.38
CA PRO A 328 10.03 10.43 -6.89
C PRO A 328 8.99 10.60 -8.00
N ASP A 329 9.43 10.93 -9.20
CA ASP A 329 8.59 11.08 -10.39
C ASP A 329 8.83 9.89 -11.34
N GLU A 330 7.85 9.00 -11.42
CA GLU A 330 7.93 7.76 -12.22
C GLU A 330 8.16 8.01 -13.71
N SER A 331 7.76 9.18 -14.24
CA SER A 331 7.98 9.56 -15.64
C SER A 331 9.46 9.65 -16.01
N LEU A 332 10.35 9.82 -15.03
CA LEU A 332 11.79 9.88 -15.22
C LEU A 332 12.48 8.51 -15.35
N LEU A 333 11.75 7.41 -15.13
CA LEU A 333 12.34 6.06 -15.13
C LEU A 333 13.15 5.79 -16.41
N SER A 334 12.57 6.03 -17.57
CA SER A 334 13.26 5.81 -18.87
C SER A 334 14.53 6.64 -18.98
N GLN A 335 14.47 7.92 -18.59
CA GLN A 335 15.64 8.82 -18.67
C GLN A 335 16.76 8.37 -17.72
N VAL A 336 16.41 7.88 -16.51
CA VAL A 336 17.38 7.29 -15.58
C VAL A 336 18.00 6.05 -16.21
N LEU A 337 17.22 5.12 -16.75
CA LEU A 337 17.74 3.90 -17.38
C LEU A 337 18.72 4.20 -18.52
N TYR A 338 18.41 5.17 -19.37
CA TYR A 338 19.30 5.58 -20.45
C TYR A 338 20.57 6.31 -19.97
N SER A 339 20.59 6.85 -18.76
CA SER A 339 21.77 7.51 -18.17
C SER A 339 22.68 6.58 -17.39
N LEU A 340 22.26 5.33 -17.13
CA LEU A 340 23.09 4.34 -16.46
C LEU A 340 24.27 3.90 -17.35
N PRO A 341 25.44 3.61 -16.74
CA PRO A 341 26.59 3.15 -17.52
C PRO A 341 26.37 1.75 -18.10
N ALA A 342 26.82 1.54 -19.35
CA ALA A 342 26.74 0.25 -20.04
C ALA A 342 27.51 -0.88 -19.33
N SER A 343 28.43 -0.53 -18.45
CA SER A 343 29.20 -1.48 -17.62
C SER A 343 28.39 -2.09 -16.47
N LEU A 344 27.20 -1.56 -16.16
CA LEU A 344 26.35 -2.11 -15.11
C LEU A 344 25.71 -3.42 -15.58
N SER A 345 26.10 -4.56 -14.99
CA SER A 345 25.64 -5.90 -15.40
C SER A 345 24.32 -6.30 -14.76
N LYS A 346 23.96 -5.71 -13.61
CA LYS A 346 22.76 -6.08 -12.84
C LYS A 346 21.95 -4.85 -12.46
N LEU A 347 20.68 -4.89 -12.75
CA LEU A 347 19.74 -3.83 -12.40
C LEU A 347 18.42 -4.45 -11.92
N ASN A 348 17.90 -3.98 -10.80
CA ASN A 348 16.58 -4.35 -10.31
C ASN A 348 15.66 -3.14 -10.37
N ILE A 349 14.66 -3.16 -11.24
CA ILE A 349 13.65 -2.12 -11.39
C ILE A 349 12.43 -2.54 -10.59
N THR A 350 12.02 -1.69 -9.65
CA THR A 350 10.89 -1.96 -8.74
C THR A 350 9.67 -1.11 -9.04
N MET A 351 9.77 -0.25 -10.04
CA MET A 351 8.68 0.61 -10.53
C MET A 351 8.01 -0.06 -11.74
N GLY A 352 6.69 0.15 -11.87
CA GLY A 352 5.98 -0.22 -13.09
C GLY A 352 6.34 0.73 -14.23
N TYR A 353 6.39 0.22 -15.46
CA TYR A 353 6.45 1.04 -16.66
C TYR A 353 5.05 1.13 -17.27
N PRO A 354 4.44 2.33 -17.38
CA PRO A 354 3.12 2.47 -17.97
C PRO A 354 3.11 1.95 -19.41
N LEU A 355 2.24 0.98 -19.70
CA LEU A 355 2.14 0.40 -21.04
C LEU A 355 1.85 1.47 -22.11
N ALA A 356 1.09 2.50 -21.76
CA ALA A 356 0.79 3.65 -22.60
C ALA A 356 2.05 4.38 -23.14
N ASN A 357 3.18 4.28 -22.44
CA ASN A 357 4.44 4.89 -22.87
C ASN A 357 5.27 3.96 -23.79
N SER A 358 4.78 2.76 -24.07
CA SER A 358 5.47 1.81 -24.95
C SER A 358 5.13 2.03 -26.43
N SER A 359 6.09 1.76 -27.31
CA SER A 359 5.86 1.78 -28.75
C SER A 359 4.80 0.77 -29.22
N PHE A 360 4.65 -0.33 -28.46
CA PHE A 360 3.62 -1.33 -28.71
C PHE A 360 2.20 -0.78 -28.50
N TYR A 361 1.99 0.01 -27.44
CA TYR A 361 0.72 0.69 -27.20
C TYR A 361 0.40 1.67 -28.35
N SER A 362 1.37 2.49 -28.74
CA SER A 362 1.19 3.44 -29.86
C SER A 362 0.83 2.74 -31.17
N LEU A 363 1.39 1.54 -31.42
CA LEU A 363 1.03 0.74 -32.60
C LEU A 363 -0.43 0.27 -32.54
N ILE A 364 -0.87 -0.24 -31.39
CA ILE A 364 -2.24 -0.69 -31.19
C ILE A 364 -3.21 0.48 -31.31
N ASP A 365 -2.90 1.62 -30.71
CA ASP A 365 -3.71 2.82 -30.72
C ASP A 365 -3.92 3.32 -32.17
N MET A 366 -2.84 3.40 -32.97
CA MET A 366 -2.93 3.73 -34.39
C MET A 366 -3.75 2.70 -35.19
N LEU A 367 -3.67 1.42 -34.88
CA LEU A 367 -4.48 0.39 -35.55
C LEU A 367 -5.97 0.52 -35.21
N LEU A 368 -6.30 0.92 -33.99
CA LEU A 368 -7.69 1.17 -33.58
C LEU A 368 -8.24 2.45 -34.20
N GLU A 369 -7.42 3.49 -34.37
CA GLU A 369 -7.82 4.73 -35.06
C GLU A 369 -8.08 4.53 -36.57
N LEU A 370 -7.50 3.50 -37.19
CA LEU A 370 -7.71 3.16 -38.61
C LEU A 370 -9.02 2.42 -38.90
N GLN A 371 -9.73 1.95 -37.86
CA GLN A 371 -11.05 1.29 -37.97
C GLN A 371 -12.21 2.29 -37.83
#